data_1da6188891dbce2a0b335cf26ce2dd45
#
_entry.id   1da6188891dbce2a0b335cf26ce2dd45
#
_cell.length_a   1.000
_cell.length_b   1.000
_cell.length_c   1.000
_cell.angle_alpha   90.00
_cell.angle_beta   90.00
_cell.angle_gamma   90.00
#
_symmetry.space_group_name_H-M   'P 1'
#
loop_
_entity.id
_entity.type
_entity.pdbx_description
1 polymer ?
#
loop_
_entity_poly.entity_id
_entity_poly.type
_entity_poly.pdbx_seq_one_letter_code
_entity_poly.pdbx_strand_id
1 'polypeptide(L)'
;MNKIPESQILIIFGASGDLTHRKLIPSLFELFERKLLPDKFLIVGVSRTKQSTEEFRQSLHSSIIGNGKTYATDNPYLKNFLREIYYISCDTTDCNAYVALFREIEQLRNAAGIEDNMLFYLATPPQMYATIPICIQAQQQNISKNGWRRIIIEKPYGSNEDEAKQLYKLLCGIFPEREIYRIDHFLGKETVQNILVLRFANSIWEPLWNRNYIDHIEITATETLGVEQRGNYYDSAGALRDMVQSHLMQIMAFIAMEPPSSFETEAIRNEISKVFRSLRPLSPDDIAHNTLRAQYSEGKLNGTKLLGYREEPNVNKQSTTETFVALKLYIDNWRWAHVPFYIYTGKRLSEKRSEIIIHFRSTPQALFPGQCCGDSCNQLIITLQPDESIRLRFGLKQPGTNFEVQQVSMDFFYNSLIPNKLPDAYERLLLDAMRGDALLYSRSDALELSWHYLAPLIDHWEKEKEENLVFYPAGSPIPREITHIYSHPYVLEAPVCTPNP
;
A
#
# COMPACT_ATOMS: atom_id res chain seq x y z
N MET A 1 10.48 -11.24 20.54
CA MET A 1 9.42 -10.95 21.54
C MET A 1 8.66 -9.72 21.09
N ASN A 2 7.33 -9.80 20.98
CA ASN A 2 6.50 -8.66 20.65
C ASN A 2 6.56 -7.64 21.79
N LYS A 3 7.41 -6.61 21.65
CA LYS A 3 7.54 -5.55 22.67
C LYS A 3 6.21 -4.77 22.71
N ILE A 4 5.56 -4.75 23.88
CA ILE A 4 4.39 -3.89 24.11
C ILE A 4 4.84 -2.44 23.97
N PRO A 5 4.08 -1.56 23.26
CA PRO A 5 4.44 -0.14 23.16
C PRO A 5 4.51 0.55 24.53
N GLU A 6 5.25 1.65 24.60
CA GLU A 6 5.29 2.52 25.78
C GLU A 6 3.94 3.20 26.00
N SER A 7 3.66 3.64 27.24
CA SER A 7 2.44 4.38 27.55
C SER A 7 2.37 5.66 26.70
N GLN A 8 1.20 5.95 26.13
CA GLN A 8 1.05 7.01 25.14
C GLN A 8 -0.39 7.46 24.93
N ILE A 9 -0.58 8.61 24.32
CA ILE A 9 -1.86 9.08 23.80
C ILE A 9 -1.84 9.04 22.29
N LEU A 10 -2.86 8.40 21.68
CA LEU A 10 -3.15 8.47 20.27
C LEU A 10 -4.17 9.57 20.01
N ILE A 11 -3.79 10.60 19.25
CA ILE A 11 -4.64 11.75 18.91
C ILE A 11 -5.01 11.62 17.42
N ILE A 12 -6.31 11.41 17.14
CA ILE A 12 -6.82 11.21 15.78
C ILE A 12 -7.51 12.49 15.32
N PHE A 13 -6.85 13.24 14.43
CA PHE A 13 -7.47 14.36 13.73
C PHE A 13 -8.34 13.84 12.60
N GLY A 14 -9.59 14.36 12.47
CA GLY A 14 -10.58 13.82 11.56
C GLY A 14 -11.36 12.64 12.12
N ALA A 15 -11.51 12.58 13.44
CA ALA A 15 -12.09 11.45 14.16
C ALA A 15 -13.54 11.12 13.78
N SER A 16 -14.33 12.07 13.30
CA SER A 16 -15.69 11.84 12.79
C SER A 16 -15.76 11.30 11.36
N GLY A 17 -14.60 11.07 10.72
CA GLY A 17 -14.50 10.62 9.32
C GLY A 17 -14.65 9.11 9.14
N ASP A 18 -14.91 8.70 7.90
CA ASP A 18 -15.14 7.30 7.50
C ASP A 18 -13.93 6.38 7.82
N LEU A 19 -12.71 6.86 7.60
CA LEU A 19 -11.49 6.08 7.87
C LEU A 19 -11.38 5.70 9.36
N THR A 20 -11.66 6.64 10.27
CA THR A 20 -11.63 6.39 11.71
C THR A 20 -12.63 5.30 12.09
N HIS A 21 -13.85 5.40 11.57
CA HIS A 21 -14.92 4.46 11.89
C HIS A 21 -14.73 3.08 11.27
N ARG A 22 -14.30 3.01 10.01
CA ARG A 22 -14.21 1.73 9.28
C ARG A 22 -12.89 1.00 9.45
N LYS A 23 -11.81 1.71 9.75
CA LYS A 23 -10.46 1.12 9.79
C LYS A 23 -9.76 1.32 11.12
N LEU A 24 -9.57 2.57 11.56
CA LEU A 24 -8.68 2.83 12.69
C LEU A 24 -9.22 2.24 14.01
N ILE A 25 -10.45 2.57 14.36
CA ILE A 25 -11.04 2.10 15.63
C ILE A 25 -11.24 0.59 15.65
N PRO A 26 -11.75 -0.08 14.59
CA PRO A 26 -11.79 -1.52 14.55
C PRO A 26 -10.41 -2.18 14.69
N SER A 27 -9.37 -1.66 14.03
CA SER A 27 -8.00 -2.18 14.14
C SER A 27 -7.42 -2.00 15.54
N LEU A 28 -7.66 -0.85 16.18
CA LEU A 28 -7.26 -0.59 17.57
C LEU A 28 -7.98 -1.53 18.55
N PHE A 29 -9.25 -1.82 18.32
CA PHE A 29 -10.01 -2.76 19.13
C PHE A 29 -9.44 -4.19 19.02
N GLU A 30 -9.08 -4.65 17.83
CA GLU A 30 -8.41 -5.94 17.63
C GLU A 30 -7.07 -6.02 18.39
N LEU A 31 -6.28 -4.94 18.34
CA LEU A 31 -5.03 -4.86 19.11
C LEU A 31 -5.28 -4.88 20.62
N PHE A 32 -6.36 -4.24 21.08
CA PHE A 32 -6.77 -4.25 22.48
C PHE A 32 -7.18 -5.66 22.96
N GLU A 33 -8.02 -6.36 22.19
CA GLU A 33 -8.42 -7.74 22.51
C GLU A 33 -7.24 -8.69 22.59
N ARG A 34 -6.24 -8.50 21.71
CA ARG A 34 -4.99 -9.29 21.72
C ARG A 34 -3.98 -8.85 22.77
N LYS A 35 -4.29 -7.85 23.60
CA LYS A 35 -3.40 -7.29 24.63
C LYS A 35 -2.07 -6.80 24.05
N LEU A 36 -2.10 -6.18 22.88
CA LEU A 36 -0.92 -5.63 22.20
C LEU A 36 -0.77 -4.11 22.39
N LEU A 37 -1.81 -3.44 22.91
CA LEU A 37 -1.74 -2.03 23.29
C LEU A 37 -1.06 -1.85 24.67
N PRO A 38 -0.54 -0.66 24.98
CA PRO A 38 0.05 -0.37 26.30
C PRO A 38 -0.98 -0.56 27.41
N ASP A 39 -0.52 -0.88 28.62
CA ASP A 39 -1.39 -0.96 29.81
C ASP A 39 -2.05 0.39 30.12
N LYS A 40 -1.33 1.49 29.82
CA LYS A 40 -1.82 2.86 29.95
C LYS A 40 -1.80 3.52 28.59
N PHE A 41 -2.95 3.75 28.01
CA PHE A 41 -3.12 4.48 26.76
C PHE A 41 -4.45 5.21 26.76
N LEU A 42 -4.55 6.25 25.95
CA LEU A 42 -5.80 6.93 25.64
C LEU A 42 -5.88 7.17 24.13
N ILE A 43 -7.12 7.22 23.62
CA ILE A 43 -7.44 7.65 22.28
C ILE A 43 -8.24 8.95 22.39
N VAL A 44 -7.74 10.01 21.74
CA VAL A 44 -8.42 11.30 21.70
C VAL A 44 -8.82 11.60 20.27
N GLY A 45 -10.11 11.49 19.98
CA GLY A 45 -10.68 11.92 18.70
C GLY A 45 -10.84 13.43 18.64
N VAL A 46 -10.35 14.05 17.57
CA VAL A 46 -10.41 15.50 17.35
C VAL A 46 -11.07 15.78 16.00
N SER A 47 -12.13 16.55 15.97
CA SER A 47 -12.71 17.09 14.73
C SER A 47 -13.59 18.32 14.99
N ARG A 48 -14.07 18.97 13.91
CA ARG A 48 -14.93 20.15 13.98
C ARG A 48 -16.37 19.83 14.40
N THR A 49 -16.79 18.58 14.29
CA THR A 49 -18.14 18.14 14.65
C THR A 49 -18.37 18.35 16.14
N LYS A 50 -19.43 19.06 16.50
CA LYS A 50 -19.81 19.26 17.90
C LYS A 50 -20.55 18.03 18.41
N GLN A 51 -19.93 17.27 19.27
CA GLN A 51 -20.51 16.11 19.95
C GLN A 51 -19.78 15.87 21.29
N SER A 52 -20.46 15.20 22.21
CA SER A 52 -19.86 14.76 23.46
C SER A 52 -19.03 13.50 23.28
N THR A 53 -18.16 13.22 24.26
CA THR A 53 -17.41 11.95 24.32
C THR A 53 -18.35 10.73 24.30
N GLU A 54 -19.49 10.82 24.95
CA GLU A 54 -20.45 9.70 25.03
C GLU A 54 -21.14 9.45 23.67
N GLU A 55 -21.56 10.49 22.98
CA GLU A 55 -22.13 10.39 21.63
C GLU A 55 -21.09 9.80 20.65
N PHE A 56 -19.82 10.21 20.76
CA PHE A 56 -18.75 9.65 19.97
C PHE A 56 -18.52 8.16 20.26
N ARG A 57 -18.47 7.75 21.53
CA ARG A 57 -18.36 6.34 21.93
C ARG A 57 -19.51 5.49 21.38
N GLN A 58 -20.75 5.99 21.42
CA GLN A 58 -21.92 5.31 20.85
C GLN A 58 -21.81 5.11 19.35
N SER A 59 -21.35 6.13 18.62
CA SER A 59 -21.13 6.03 17.18
C SER A 59 -20.04 4.99 16.82
N LEU A 60 -18.95 4.94 17.60
CA LEU A 60 -17.89 3.95 17.43
C LEU A 60 -18.34 2.53 17.79
N HIS A 61 -19.13 2.37 18.83
CA HIS A 61 -19.74 1.08 19.19
C HIS A 61 -20.50 0.49 18.00
N SER A 62 -21.35 1.30 17.37
CA SER A 62 -22.11 0.89 16.18
C SER A 62 -21.21 0.51 15.00
N SER A 63 -20.10 1.22 14.81
CA SER A 63 -19.13 0.95 13.74
C SER A 63 -18.36 -0.35 13.95
N ILE A 64 -17.97 -0.68 15.18
CA ILE A 64 -17.26 -1.94 15.49
C ILE A 64 -18.18 -3.14 15.27
N ILE A 65 -19.42 -3.08 15.72
CA ILE A 65 -20.39 -4.17 15.56
C ILE A 65 -20.83 -4.33 14.10
N GLY A 66 -21.00 -3.23 13.36
CA GLY A 66 -21.50 -3.22 11.99
C GLY A 66 -20.47 -3.73 10.93
N ASN A 67 -19.21 -3.88 11.27
CA ASN A 67 -18.15 -4.27 10.34
C ASN A 67 -18.06 -5.79 10.03
N GLY A 68 -19.18 -6.52 10.13
CA GLY A 68 -19.27 -7.92 9.69
C GLY A 68 -18.62 -8.94 10.62
N LYS A 69 -18.12 -8.51 11.79
CA LYS A 69 -17.70 -9.41 12.87
C LYS A 69 -18.85 -9.52 13.88
N THR A 70 -19.23 -10.74 14.21
CA THR A 70 -20.24 -11.04 15.23
C THR A 70 -19.67 -10.81 16.63
N TYR A 71 -19.49 -9.55 17.02
CA TYR A 71 -19.26 -9.25 18.43
C TYR A 71 -20.61 -9.25 19.14
N ALA A 72 -20.69 -9.95 20.27
CA ALA A 72 -21.85 -9.82 21.13
C ALA A 72 -21.97 -8.35 21.58
N THR A 73 -23.15 -7.78 21.47
CA THR A 73 -23.44 -6.39 21.89
C THR A 73 -23.03 -6.09 23.33
N ASP A 74 -22.89 -7.11 24.17
CA ASP A 74 -22.46 -7.03 25.57
C ASP A 74 -21.00 -7.46 25.84
N ASN A 75 -20.13 -7.40 24.81
CA ASN A 75 -18.72 -7.73 24.97
C ASN A 75 -18.05 -6.82 26.03
N PRO A 76 -17.58 -7.36 27.17
CA PRO A 76 -16.97 -6.55 28.21
C PRO A 76 -15.65 -5.90 27.78
N TYR A 77 -14.91 -6.51 26.84
CA TYR A 77 -13.70 -5.92 26.26
C TYR A 77 -14.03 -4.66 25.48
N LEU A 78 -15.14 -4.65 24.72
CA LEU A 78 -15.58 -3.48 23.96
C LEU A 78 -15.94 -2.31 24.90
N LYS A 79 -16.66 -2.58 25.99
CA LYS A 79 -17.00 -1.56 27.00
C LYS A 79 -15.75 -0.97 27.63
N ASN A 80 -14.77 -1.80 27.96
CA ASN A 80 -13.49 -1.34 28.53
C ASN A 80 -12.67 -0.53 27.51
N PHE A 81 -12.58 -0.99 26.27
CA PHE A 81 -11.88 -0.24 25.21
C PHE A 81 -12.48 1.13 24.98
N LEU A 82 -13.82 1.24 24.89
CA LEU A 82 -14.52 2.51 24.67
C LEU A 82 -14.30 3.52 25.82
N ARG A 83 -14.02 3.06 27.05
CA ARG A 83 -13.73 3.97 28.18
C ARG A 83 -12.42 4.74 28.00
N GLU A 84 -11.47 4.15 27.25
CA GLU A 84 -10.16 4.78 26.95
C GLU A 84 -10.25 5.81 25.80
N ILE A 85 -11.46 6.04 25.24
CA ILE A 85 -11.68 6.95 24.11
C ILE A 85 -12.36 8.22 24.59
N TYR A 86 -11.79 9.36 24.21
CA TYR A 86 -12.28 10.70 24.47
C TYR A 86 -12.49 11.45 23.17
N TYR A 87 -13.31 12.47 23.19
CA TYR A 87 -13.56 13.32 22.02
C TYR A 87 -13.49 14.78 22.39
N ILE A 88 -12.74 15.56 21.60
CA ILE A 88 -12.61 17.00 21.75
C ILE A 88 -13.02 17.69 20.45
N SER A 89 -14.03 18.56 20.51
CA SER A 89 -14.40 19.38 19.36
C SER A 89 -13.41 20.54 19.21
N CYS A 90 -12.73 20.61 18.06
CA CYS A 90 -11.71 21.62 17.78
C CYS A 90 -11.76 22.02 16.31
N ASP A 91 -11.69 23.32 16.03
CA ASP A 91 -11.40 23.78 14.67
C ASP A 91 -9.92 23.57 14.37
N THR A 92 -9.66 22.55 13.57
CA THR A 92 -8.29 22.13 13.22
C THR A 92 -7.59 23.09 12.25
N THR A 93 -8.27 24.12 11.75
CA THR A 93 -7.71 25.19 10.91
C THR A 93 -7.24 26.41 11.71
N ASP A 94 -7.73 26.57 12.95
CA ASP A 94 -7.35 27.67 13.84
C ASP A 94 -6.31 27.21 14.86
N CYS A 95 -5.06 27.65 14.68
CA CYS A 95 -3.97 27.32 15.61
C CYS A 95 -4.20 27.85 17.06
N ASN A 96 -5.04 28.87 17.27
CA ASN A 96 -5.36 29.33 18.61
C ASN A 96 -6.24 28.32 19.37
N ALA A 97 -7.09 27.59 18.66
CA ALA A 97 -7.91 26.54 19.25
C ALA A 97 -7.08 25.40 19.85
N TYR A 98 -5.85 25.19 19.37
CA TYR A 98 -4.94 24.16 19.87
C TYR A 98 -4.46 24.42 21.30
N VAL A 99 -4.50 25.67 21.80
CA VAL A 99 -4.17 25.98 23.21
C VAL A 99 -5.14 25.26 24.14
N ALA A 100 -6.44 25.36 23.85
CA ALA A 100 -7.48 24.68 24.63
C ALA A 100 -7.40 23.16 24.43
N LEU A 101 -7.24 22.69 23.20
CA LEU A 101 -7.09 21.28 22.87
C LEU A 101 -5.96 20.62 23.66
N PHE A 102 -4.75 21.18 23.64
CA PHE A 102 -3.62 20.59 24.35
C PHE A 102 -3.73 20.69 25.85
N ARG A 103 -4.39 21.72 26.38
CA ARG A 103 -4.70 21.80 27.82
C ARG A 103 -5.60 20.66 28.27
N GLU A 104 -6.63 20.34 27.49
CA GLU A 104 -7.55 19.24 27.79
C GLU A 104 -6.86 17.87 27.65
N ILE A 105 -6.07 17.67 26.59
CA ILE A 105 -5.24 16.46 26.42
C ILE A 105 -4.29 16.27 27.61
N GLU A 106 -3.64 17.34 28.08
CA GLU A 106 -2.73 17.31 29.23
C GLU A 106 -3.44 16.93 30.54
N GLN A 107 -4.68 17.42 30.72
CA GLN A 107 -5.50 17.03 31.87
C GLN A 107 -5.86 15.54 31.82
N LEU A 108 -6.28 15.02 30.67
CA LEU A 108 -6.57 13.60 30.47
C LEU A 108 -5.33 12.73 30.71
N ARG A 109 -4.18 13.14 30.15
CA ARG A 109 -2.90 12.47 30.31
C ARG A 109 -2.50 12.33 31.78
N ASN A 110 -2.55 13.44 32.52
CA ASN A 110 -2.18 13.47 33.93
C ASN A 110 -3.15 12.64 34.78
N ALA A 111 -4.45 12.70 34.52
CA ALA A 111 -5.45 11.91 35.22
C ALA A 111 -5.26 10.41 35.02
N ALA A 112 -4.84 9.98 33.82
CA ALA A 112 -4.58 8.58 33.48
C ALA A 112 -3.16 8.12 33.88
N GLY A 113 -2.29 9.03 34.30
CA GLY A 113 -0.89 8.73 34.65
C GLY A 113 -0.08 8.19 33.47
N ILE A 114 -0.31 8.74 32.28
CA ILE A 114 0.37 8.37 31.04
C ILE A 114 1.61 9.26 30.88
N GLU A 115 2.69 8.67 30.36
CA GLU A 115 3.91 9.41 29.99
C GLU A 115 3.62 10.44 28.90
N ASP A 116 4.53 11.41 28.72
CA ASP A 116 4.37 12.48 27.75
C ASP A 116 4.72 12.03 26.31
N ASN A 117 4.15 10.89 25.89
CA ASN A 117 4.29 10.32 24.57
C ASN A 117 3.02 10.54 23.77
N MET A 118 3.13 11.18 22.59
CA MET A 118 1.97 11.51 21.75
C MET A 118 2.17 11.01 20.33
N LEU A 119 1.21 10.23 19.86
CA LEU A 119 1.10 9.78 18.47
C LEU A 119 -0.05 10.52 17.81
N PHE A 120 0.25 11.36 16.84
CA PHE A 120 -0.73 12.11 16.05
C PHE A 120 -1.10 11.34 14.79
N TYR A 121 -2.37 11.11 14.54
CA TYR A 121 -2.87 10.51 13.31
C TYR A 121 -3.68 11.51 12.52
N LEU A 122 -3.28 11.80 11.28
CA LEU A 122 -4.01 12.71 10.39
C LEU A 122 -4.98 11.92 9.49
N ALA A 123 -6.17 11.61 10.01
CA ALA A 123 -7.29 11.03 9.24
C ALA A 123 -8.11 12.15 8.55
N THR A 124 -7.44 13.17 8.05
CA THR A 124 -8.02 14.39 7.47
C THR A 124 -7.73 14.46 5.97
N PRO A 125 -8.43 15.32 5.22
CA PRO A 125 -8.06 15.61 3.84
C PRO A 125 -6.62 16.13 3.72
N PRO A 126 -5.93 15.86 2.58
CA PRO A 126 -4.51 16.20 2.39
C PRO A 126 -4.17 17.68 2.59
N GLN A 127 -5.13 18.58 2.32
CA GLN A 127 -4.97 20.03 2.53
C GLN A 127 -4.62 20.40 3.99
N MET A 128 -4.93 19.50 4.93
CA MET A 128 -4.66 19.69 6.35
C MET A 128 -3.27 19.19 6.79
N TYR A 129 -2.54 18.48 5.92
CA TYR A 129 -1.24 17.89 6.26
C TYR A 129 -0.13 18.91 6.50
N ALA A 130 -0.30 20.15 6.06
CA ALA A 130 0.57 21.26 6.41
C ALA A 130 0.05 21.99 7.66
N THR A 131 -1.23 22.29 7.73
CA THR A 131 -1.84 23.13 8.76
C THR A 131 -1.75 22.51 10.16
N ILE A 132 -2.15 21.24 10.29
CA ILE A 132 -2.17 20.58 11.61
C ILE A 132 -0.77 20.49 12.23
N PRO A 133 0.31 20.04 11.52
CA PRO A 133 1.66 20.02 12.07
C PRO A 133 2.17 21.40 12.48
N ILE A 134 1.90 22.44 11.69
CA ILE A 134 2.26 23.83 12.03
C ILE A 134 1.60 24.26 13.35
N CYS A 135 0.29 23.99 13.50
CA CYS A 135 -0.43 24.32 14.71
C CYS A 135 0.04 23.49 15.93
N ILE A 136 0.42 22.23 15.74
CA ILE A 136 1.06 21.42 16.78
C ILE A 136 2.41 22.04 17.18
N GLN A 137 3.24 22.42 16.19
CA GLN A 137 4.54 23.05 16.45
C GLN A 137 4.41 24.35 17.25
N ALA A 138 3.41 25.18 16.93
CA ALA A 138 3.16 26.42 17.65
C ALA A 138 2.88 26.21 19.16
N GLN A 139 2.44 25.01 19.55
CA GLN A 139 2.16 24.64 20.95
C GLN A 139 3.34 23.94 21.64
N GLN A 140 4.44 23.65 20.97
CA GLN A 140 5.58 22.91 21.56
C GLN A 140 6.20 23.59 22.77
N GLN A 141 6.04 24.90 22.93
CA GLN A 141 6.49 25.63 24.13
C GLN A 141 5.59 25.35 25.35
N ASN A 142 4.35 24.94 25.12
CA ASN A 142 3.33 24.67 26.13
C ASN A 142 3.20 23.18 26.48
N ILE A 143 3.91 22.31 25.77
CA ILE A 143 3.88 20.85 25.95
C ILE A 143 5.19 20.45 26.63
N SER A 144 5.12 19.51 27.58
CA SER A 144 6.31 18.92 28.20
C SER A 144 7.26 18.36 27.13
N LYS A 145 8.57 18.47 27.36
CA LYS A 145 9.62 18.00 26.43
C LYS A 145 10.15 16.60 26.76
N ASN A 146 9.52 15.89 27.69
CA ASN A 146 10.06 14.65 28.24
C ASN A 146 9.67 13.37 27.46
N GLY A 147 8.80 13.46 26.45
CA GLY A 147 8.33 12.35 25.66
C GLY A 147 8.61 12.53 24.17
N TRP A 148 8.34 11.48 23.40
CA TRP A 148 8.44 11.53 21.95
C TRP A 148 7.13 12.05 21.30
N ARG A 149 7.26 12.58 20.10
CA ARG A 149 6.15 13.08 19.27
C ARG A 149 6.23 12.44 17.89
N ARG A 150 5.27 11.58 17.57
CA ARG A 150 5.19 10.88 16.30
C ARG A 150 3.96 11.33 15.51
N ILE A 151 4.07 11.30 14.18
CA ILE A 151 2.98 11.67 13.31
C ILE A 151 2.76 10.63 12.23
N ILE A 152 1.50 10.21 12.06
CA ILE A 152 1.05 9.34 10.98
C ILE A 152 0.27 10.19 9.98
N ILE A 153 0.62 10.07 8.71
CA ILE A 153 -0.09 10.72 7.60
C ILE A 153 -0.52 9.70 6.57
N GLU A 154 -1.70 9.95 5.97
CA GLU A 154 -2.28 9.14 4.92
C GLU A 154 -1.90 9.64 3.52
N LYS A 155 -2.06 8.79 2.52
CA LYS A 155 -1.99 9.18 1.12
C LYS A 155 -3.14 10.13 0.75
N PRO A 156 -2.94 11.05 -0.22
CA PRO A 156 -1.73 11.29 -1.02
C PRO A 156 -0.73 12.25 -0.34
N TYR A 157 0.56 12.09 -0.69
CA TYR A 157 1.66 12.92 -0.19
C TYR A 157 2.09 13.98 -1.23
N GLY A 158 1.15 14.77 -1.71
CA GLY A 158 1.28 15.66 -2.85
C GLY A 158 0.73 15.03 -4.14
N SER A 159 0.54 15.83 -5.17
CA SER A 159 0.05 15.44 -6.50
C SER A 159 1.16 15.42 -7.57
N ASN A 160 2.31 15.99 -7.25
CA ASN A 160 3.50 16.10 -8.09
C ASN A 160 4.77 16.18 -7.21
N GLU A 161 5.94 16.21 -7.88
CA GLU A 161 7.25 16.22 -7.21
C GLU A 161 7.43 17.44 -6.31
N ASP A 162 7.01 18.63 -6.76
CA ASP A 162 7.21 19.89 -6.02
C ASP A 162 6.34 19.96 -4.77
N GLU A 163 5.06 19.61 -4.86
CA GLU A 163 4.16 19.55 -3.70
C GLU A 163 4.64 18.53 -2.69
N ALA A 164 5.09 17.35 -3.15
CA ALA A 164 5.64 16.33 -2.28
C ALA A 164 6.89 16.84 -1.54
N LYS A 165 7.84 17.46 -2.24
CA LYS A 165 9.05 18.05 -1.63
C LYS A 165 8.70 19.14 -0.61
N GLN A 166 7.73 20.00 -0.91
CA GLN A 166 7.28 21.04 0.01
C GLN A 166 6.69 20.42 1.30
N LEU A 167 5.81 19.43 1.17
CA LEU A 167 5.23 18.73 2.31
C LEU A 167 6.31 18.03 3.15
N TYR A 168 7.25 17.33 2.51
CA TYR A 168 8.33 16.63 3.22
C TYR A 168 9.23 17.59 3.97
N LYS A 169 9.63 18.70 3.32
CA LYS A 169 10.44 19.75 3.96
C LYS A 169 9.74 20.36 5.18
N LEU A 170 8.43 20.60 5.06
CA LEU A 170 7.63 21.12 6.17
C LEU A 170 7.60 20.12 7.33
N LEU A 171 7.23 18.87 7.06
CA LEU A 171 7.13 17.85 8.10
C LEU A 171 8.46 17.56 8.78
N CYS A 172 9.56 17.45 8.02
CA CYS A 172 10.91 17.25 8.55
C CYS A 172 11.44 18.47 9.32
N GLY A 173 10.89 19.67 9.07
CA GLY A 173 11.15 20.87 9.87
C GLY A 173 10.48 20.86 11.24
N ILE A 174 9.47 20.01 11.45
CA ILE A 174 8.67 19.93 12.67
C ILE A 174 9.00 18.64 13.46
N PHE A 175 9.06 17.49 12.74
CA PHE A 175 9.32 16.17 13.30
C PHE A 175 10.60 15.60 12.69
N PRO A 176 11.44 14.89 13.45
CA PRO A 176 12.53 14.08 12.86
C PRO A 176 11.96 13.03 11.92
N GLU A 177 12.64 12.71 10.81
CA GLU A 177 12.16 11.74 9.81
C GLU A 177 11.79 10.38 10.45
N ARG A 178 12.52 9.93 11.47
CA ARG A 178 12.24 8.68 12.20
C ARG A 178 10.91 8.69 12.97
N GLU A 179 10.32 9.86 13.19
CA GLU A 179 9.04 10.05 13.89
C GLU A 179 7.88 10.38 12.93
N ILE A 180 8.13 10.31 11.60
CA ILE A 180 7.13 10.54 10.56
C ILE A 180 6.78 9.20 9.91
N TYR A 181 5.51 8.81 10.00
CA TYR A 181 4.97 7.53 9.53
C TYR A 181 4.04 7.77 8.34
N ARG A 182 4.54 7.59 7.12
CA ARG A 182 3.76 7.74 5.88
C ARG A 182 3.16 6.40 5.51
N ILE A 183 1.85 6.28 5.67
CA ILE A 183 1.15 5.00 5.48
C ILE A 183 1.17 4.54 4.03
N ASP A 184 1.69 3.35 3.83
CA ASP A 184 1.44 2.53 2.66
C ASP A 184 0.80 1.20 3.12
N HIS A 185 -0.50 1.06 2.93
CA HIS A 185 -1.23 -0.10 3.42
C HIS A 185 -0.84 -1.43 2.73
N PHE A 186 -0.17 -1.39 1.56
CA PHE A 186 0.38 -2.58 0.94
C PHE A 186 1.58 -3.13 1.73
N LEU A 187 2.42 -2.25 2.29
CA LEU A 187 3.56 -2.67 3.11
C LEU A 187 3.12 -3.33 4.44
N GLY A 188 1.93 -2.99 4.91
CA GLY A 188 1.34 -3.62 6.09
C GLY A 188 0.83 -5.05 5.88
N LYS A 189 0.80 -5.55 4.63
CA LYS A 189 0.35 -6.93 4.34
C LYS A 189 1.41 -7.96 4.69
N GLU A 190 1.00 -9.07 5.29
CA GLU A 190 1.90 -10.17 5.71
C GLU A 190 2.72 -10.71 4.53
N THR A 191 2.11 -10.88 3.38
CA THR A 191 2.79 -11.39 2.17
C THR A 191 3.86 -10.43 1.64
N VAL A 192 3.66 -9.11 1.75
CA VAL A 192 4.70 -8.13 1.37
C VAL A 192 5.86 -8.17 2.35
N GLN A 193 5.58 -8.21 3.65
CA GLN A 193 6.61 -8.36 4.69
C GLN A 193 7.40 -9.65 4.51
N ASN A 194 6.71 -10.72 4.14
CA ASN A 194 7.34 -12.03 3.93
C ASN A 194 8.32 -12.05 2.75
N ILE A 195 8.29 -11.10 1.82
CA ILE A 195 9.30 -11.03 0.75
C ILE A 195 10.71 -10.96 1.34
N LEU A 196 10.91 -10.18 2.42
CA LEU A 196 12.19 -10.08 3.11
C LEU A 196 12.60 -11.41 3.74
N VAL A 197 11.67 -12.09 4.41
CA VAL A 197 11.93 -13.41 5.04
C VAL A 197 12.17 -14.47 3.96
N LEU A 198 11.35 -14.51 2.93
CA LEU A 198 11.49 -15.44 1.82
C LEU A 198 12.89 -15.32 1.19
N ARG A 199 13.33 -14.11 0.90
CA ARG A 199 14.63 -13.85 0.27
C ARG A 199 15.80 -14.12 1.21
N PHE A 200 15.78 -13.54 2.42
CA PHE A 200 16.99 -13.44 3.25
C PHE A 200 17.09 -14.49 4.36
N ALA A 201 16.02 -15.23 4.66
CA ALA A 201 16.08 -16.35 5.59
C ALA A 201 16.25 -17.72 4.90
N ASN A 202 16.20 -17.77 3.57
CA ASN A 202 16.28 -19.02 2.79
C ASN A 202 17.44 -18.98 1.81
N SER A 203 18.45 -19.83 2.01
CA SER A 203 19.66 -19.89 1.22
C SER A 203 19.45 -20.28 -0.27
N ILE A 204 18.30 -20.86 -0.60
CA ILE A 204 17.99 -21.30 -1.97
C ILE A 204 17.58 -20.15 -2.89
N TRP A 205 17.05 -19.03 -2.36
CA TRP A 205 16.51 -17.97 -3.20
C TRP A 205 17.55 -16.93 -3.59
N GLU A 206 18.32 -16.39 -2.65
CA GLU A 206 19.22 -15.26 -2.89
C GLU A 206 20.27 -15.50 -4.01
N PRO A 207 20.86 -16.70 -4.15
CA PRO A 207 21.74 -17.01 -5.29
C PRO A 207 21.06 -16.92 -6.65
N LEU A 208 19.75 -17.18 -6.71
CA LEU A 208 18.96 -17.11 -7.94
C LEU A 208 18.36 -15.72 -8.19
N TRP A 209 18.44 -14.80 -7.21
CA TRP A 209 17.74 -13.51 -7.22
C TRP A 209 18.52 -12.42 -7.96
N ASN A 210 18.83 -12.68 -9.24
CA ASN A 210 19.62 -11.77 -10.08
C ASN A 210 19.40 -12.05 -11.57
N ARG A 211 19.94 -11.15 -12.41
CA ARG A 211 19.85 -11.18 -13.88
C ARG A 211 20.32 -12.46 -14.56
N ASN A 212 21.10 -13.30 -13.88
CA ASN A 212 21.58 -14.56 -14.50
C ASN A 212 20.49 -15.62 -14.50
N TYR A 213 19.55 -15.56 -13.57
CA TYR A 213 18.50 -16.57 -13.39
C TYR A 213 17.09 -16.02 -13.58
N ILE A 214 16.87 -14.73 -13.33
CA ILE A 214 15.56 -14.08 -13.52
C ILE A 214 15.51 -13.48 -14.92
N ASP A 215 14.41 -13.79 -15.62
CA ASP A 215 14.12 -13.26 -16.94
C ASP A 215 13.42 -11.90 -16.84
N HIS A 216 12.31 -11.87 -16.14
CA HIS A 216 11.56 -10.64 -15.85
C HIS A 216 10.74 -10.78 -14.56
N ILE A 217 10.21 -9.66 -14.09
CA ILE A 217 9.34 -9.61 -12.91
C ILE A 217 8.06 -8.84 -13.28
N GLU A 218 6.91 -9.37 -12.88
CA GLU A 218 5.62 -8.71 -13.02
C GLU A 218 5.05 -8.33 -11.66
N ILE A 219 4.51 -7.12 -11.53
CA ILE A 219 3.86 -6.61 -10.32
C ILE A 219 2.50 -6.06 -10.73
N THR A 220 1.45 -6.70 -10.29
CA THR A 220 0.08 -6.45 -10.74
C THR A 220 -0.82 -6.05 -9.59
N ALA A 221 -1.71 -5.08 -9.82
CA ALA A 221 -2.83 -4.77 -8.93
C ALA A 221 -4.07 -4.38 -9.74
N THR A 222 -4.98 -5.33 -9.94
CA THR A 222 -6.24 -5.12 -10.67
C THR A 222 -7.43 -5.08 -9.73
N GLU A 223 -8.45 -4.29 -10.08
CA GLU A 223 -9.68 -4.12 -9.32
C GLU A 223 -10.91 -4.28 -10.22
N THR A 224 -11.95 -4.95 -9.71
CA THR A 224 -13.25 -5.04 -10.36
C THR A 224 -14.13 -3.82 -10.06
N LEU A 225 -13.83 -3.10 -9.00
CA LEU A 225 -14.54 -1.88 -8.61
C LEU A 225 -14.10 -0.68 -9.47
N GLY A 226 -15.03 0.24 -9.71
CA GLY A 226 -14.75 1.54 -10.32
C GLY A 226 -14.35 2.60 -9.30
N VAL A 227 -14.51 3.86 -9.67
CA VAL A 227 -14.23 4.99 -8.76
C VAL A 227 -15.42 5.33 -7.88
N GLU A 228 -16.63 4.96 -8.28
CA GLU A 228 -17.88 5.15 -7.54
C GLU A 228 -18.02 6.58 -6.98
N GLN A 229 -18.20 6.75 -5.66
CA GLN A 229 -18.36 8.06 -5.03
C GLN A 229 -17.06 8.86 -4.92
N ARG A 230 -15.90 8.28 -5.27
CA ARG A 230 -14.57 8.90 -5.18
C ARG A 230 -14.12 9.56 -6.47
N GLY A 231 -15.04 9.83 -7.41
CA GLY A 231 -14.73 10.41 -8.72
C GLY A 231 -13.85 11.66 -8.64
N ASN A 232 -14.19 12.66 -7.82
CA ASN A 232 -13.41 13.88 -7.66
C ASN A 232 -11.94 13.64 -7.25
N TYR A 233 -11.73 12.73 -6.31
CA TYR A 233 -10.38 12.37 -5.88
C TYR A 233 -9.61 11.66 -7.00
N TYR A 234 -10.25 10.66 -7.60
CA TYR A 234 -9.59 9.85 -8.60
C TYR A 234 -9.31 10.61 -9.89
N ASP A 235 -10.16 11.57 -10.24
CA ASP A 235 -9.99 12.41 -11.42
C ASP A 235 -8.73 13.29 -11.35
N SER A 236 -8.28 13.60 -10.14
CA SER A 236 -7.02 14.32 -9.91
C SER A 236 -5.80 13.40 -9.72
N ALA A 237 -6.03 12.15 -9.30
CA ALA A 237 -4.93 11.22 -8.98
C ALA A 237 -4.58 10.29 -10.16
N GLY A 238 -5.58 9.64 -10.76
CA GLY A 238 -5.37 8.58 -11.74
C GLY A 238 -4.72 7.32 -11.16
N ALA A 239 -4.59 6.30 -11.98
CA ALA A 239 -3.96 5.04 -11.59
C ALA A 239 -2.46 5.17 -11.31
N LEU A 240 -1.78 6.08 -12.03
CA LEU A 240 -0.35 6.31 -11.88
C LEU A 240 0.00 6.84 -10.48
N ARG A 241 -0.65 7.91 -10.06
CA ARG A 241 -0.41 8.54 -8.75
C ARG A 241 -1.01 7.72 -7.61
N ASP A 242 -2.21 7.12 -7.84
CA ASP A 242 -2.89 6.36 -6.79
C ASP A 242 -2.21 5.02 -6.48
N MET A 243 -1.74 4.30 -7.47
CA MET A 243 -1.21 2.95 -7.28
C MET A 243 0.28 2.81 -7.57
N VAL A 244 0.76 3.34 -8.70
CA VAL A 244 2.14 3.10 -9.13
C VAL A 244 3.13 3.86 -8.28
N GLN A 245 2.98 5.17 -8.16
CA GLN A 245 3.94 6.09 -7.52
C GLN A 245 4.28 5.68 -6.08
N SER A 246 3.34 5.09 -5.36
CA SER A 246 3.52 4.65 -3.99
C SER A 246 3.62 3.13 -3.88
N HIS A 247 2.49 2.44 -3.93
CA HIS A 247 2.38 1.02 -3.59
C HIS A 247 3.24 0.10 -4.46
N LEU A 248 3.10 0.19 -5.78
CA LEU A 248 3.75 -0.78 -6.67
C LEU A 248 5.24 -0.52 -6.81
N MET A 249 5.67 0.74 -6.77
CA MET A 249 7.08 1.12 -6.73
C MET A 249 7.75 0.68 -5.41
N GLN A 250 7.06 0.78 -4.27
CA GLN A 250 7.59 0.27 -2.99
C GLN A 250 7.70 -1.27 -3.00
N ILE A 251 6.69 -1.98 -3.50
CA ILE A 251 6.75 -3.45 -3.66
C ILE A 251 7.94 -3.83 -4.57
N MET A 252 8.11 -3.14 -5.69
CA MET A 252 9.25 -3.34 -6.58
C MET A 252 10.58 -3.17 -5.83
N ALA A 253 10.69 -2.14 -4.98
CA ALA A 253 11.90 -1.89 -4.23
C ALA A 253 12.20 -3.00 -3.20
N PHE A 254 11.19 -3.55 -2.51
CA PHE A 254 11.34 -4.72 -1.63
C PHE A 254 11.82 -5.97 -2.36
N ILE A 255 11.36 -6.16 -3.60
CA ILE A 255 11.81 -7.27 -4.44
C ILE A 255 13.24 -7.05 -4.91
N ALA A 256 13.59 -5.83 -5.30
CA ALA A 256 14.84 -5.53 -6.00
C ALA A 256 16.02 -5.16 -5.08
N MET A 257 15.78 -4.87 -3.79
CA MET A 257 16.82 -4.40 -2.88
C MET A 257 17.94 -5.44 -2.66
N GLU A 258 19.13 -4.99 -2.31
CA GLU A 258 20.21 -5.85 -1.84
C GLU A 258 19.93 -6.34 -0.41
N PRO A 259 20.56 -7.46 0.02
CA PRO A 259 20.50 -7.88 1.41
C PRO A 259 20.99 -6.76 2.33
N PRO A 260 20.18 -6.33 3.32
CA PRO A 260 20.61 -5.28 4.24
C PRO A 260 21.71 -5.80 5.18
N SER A 261 22.55 -4.91 5.69
CA SER A 261 23.63 -5.26 6.64
C SER A 261 23.12 -5.75 7.99
N SER A 262 21.89 -5.37 8.37
CA SER A 262 21.20 -5.79 9.58
C SER A 262 19.69 -5.69 9.38
N PHE A 263 18.90 -6.36 10.24
CA PHE A 263 17.44 -6.23 10.22
C PHE A 263 16.98 -5.01 11.04
N GLU A 264 17.63 -3.88 10.78
CA GLU A 264 17.27 -2.58 11.35
C GLU A 264 16.54 -1.73 10.30
N THR A 265 15.58 -0.94 10.76
CA THR A 265 14.73 -0.09 9.91
C THR A 265 15.55 0.74 8.93
N GLU A 266 16.60 1.43 9.38
CA GLU A 266 17.39 2.30 8.50
C GLU A 266 18.27 1.52 7.52
N ALA A 267 18.76 0.34 7.88
CA ALA A 267 19.52 -0.51 6.96
C ALA A 267 18.65 -0.96 5.78
N ILE A 268 17.41 -1.40 6.05
CA ILE A 268 16.46 -1.81 5.02
C ILE A 268 16.03 -0.62 4.15
N ARG A 269 15.67 0.51 4.76
CA ARG A 269 15.27 1.73 4.04
C ARG A 269 16.37 2.29 3.14
N ASN A 270 17.64 2.13 3.54
CA ASN A 270 18.79 2.52 2.72
C ASN A 270 18.89 1.64 1.45
N GLU A 271 18.67 0.33 1.56
CA GLU A 271 18.66 -0.55 0.38
C GLU A 271 17.49 -0.23 -0.55
N ILE A 272 16.31 0.10 -0.02
CA ILE A 272 15.16 0.57 -0.80
C ILE A 272 15.52 1.85 -1.58
N SER A 273 16.13 2.85 -0.93
CA SER A 273 16.57 4.07 -1.62
C SER A 273 17.58 3.83 -2.72
N LYS A 274 18.50 2.84 -2.55
CA LYS A 274 19.44 2.47 -3.62
C LYS A 274 18.73 1.93 -4.86
N VAL A 275 17.65 1.17 -4.69
CA VAL A 275 16.85 0.71 -5.84
C VAL A 275 16.30 1.90 -6.62
N PHE A 276 15.65 2.85 -5.95
CA PHE A 276 15.10 4.04 -6.61
C PHE A 276 16.17 4.88 -7.31
N ARG A 277 17.35 5.04 -6.72
CA ARG A 277 18.49 5.75 -7.34
C ARG A 277 19.06 5.03 -8.55
N SER A 278 18.83 3.73 -8.67
CA SER A 278 19.31 2.90 -9.77
C SER A 278 18.27 2.71 -10.87
N LEU A 279 17.09 3.30 -10.76
CA LEU A 279 16.11 3.28 -11.83
C LEU A 279 16.66 4.00 -13.06
N ARG A 280 16.57 3.34 -14.23
CA ARG A 280 16.94 3.96 -15.50
C ARG A 280 15.97 5.10 -15.80
N PRO A 281 16.43 6.36 -15.96
CA PRO A 281 15.57 7.48 -16.28
C PRO A 281 14.73 7.21 -17.54
N LEU A 282 13.47 7.63 -17.53
CA LEU A 282 12.56 7.49 -18.66
C LEU A 282 12.94 8.49 -19.76
N SER A 283 13.42 8.01 -20.90
CA SER A 283 13.59 8.80 -22.09
C SER A 283 12.25 9.00 -22.81
N PRO A 284 12.11 9.96 -23.73
CA PRO A 284 10.90 10.09 -24.57
C PRO A 284 10.57 8.81 -25.35
N ASP A 285 11.59 8.07 -25.79
CA ASP A 285 11.43 6.78 -26.46
C ASP A 285 10.93 5.71 -25.51
N ASP A 286 11.42 5.67 -24.27
CA ASP A 286 10.90 4.77 -23.24
C ASP A 286 9.43 5.09 -22.91
N ILE A 287 9.05 6.36 -22.84
CA ILE A 287 7.66 6.75 -22.59
C ILE A 287 6.76 6.26 -23.74
N ALA A 288 7.19 6.40 -24.98
CA ALA A 288 6.41 5.98 -26.15
C ALA A 288 6.25 4.44 -26.25
N HIS A 289 7.27 3.66 -25.88
CA HIS A 289 7.29 2.21 -26.13
C HIS A 289 7.19 1.35 -24.87
N ASN A 290 7.47 1.91 -23.70
CA ASN A 290 7.49 1.19 -22.43
C ASN A 290 6.37 1.63 -21.47
N THR A 291 5.42 2.46 -21.91
CA THR A 291 4.30 2.90 -21.08
C THR A 291 2.97 2.82 -21.83
N LEU A 292 1.90 2.55 -21.08
CA LEU A 292 0.53 2.54 -21.58
C LEU A 292 -0.39 3.18 -20.55
N ARG A 293 -1.28 4.08 -21.00
CA ARG A 293 -2.40 4.56 -20.21
C ARG A 293 -3.73 4.23 -20.88
N ALA A 294 -4.70 3.81 -20.09
CA ALA A 294 -6.03 3.53 -20.61
C ALA A 294 -7.14 3.96 -19.64
N GLN A 295 -8.33 4.15 -20.17
CA GLN A 295 -9.51 4.56 -19.41
C GLN A 295 -10.67 3.60 -19.70
N TYR A 296 -11.42 3.15 -18.66
CA TYR A 296 -12.55 2.27 -18.93
C TYR A 296 -13.75 3.02 -19.52
N SER A 297 -14.33 2.42 -20.55
CA SER A 297 -15.59 2.80 -21.17
C SER A 297 -16.73 1.96 -20.60
N GLU A 298 -17.99 2.23 -21.02
CA GLU A 298 -19.13 1.37 -20.70
C GLU A 298 -18.84 -0.10 -21.05
N GLY A 299 -19.29 -1.01 -20.19
CA GLY A 299 -19.07 -2.42 -20.38
C GLY A 299 -20.03 -3.30 -19.58
N LYS A 300 -19.65 -4.57 -19.37
CA LYS A 300 -20.45 -5.54 -18.60
C LYS A 300 -19.56 -6.48 -17.81
N LEU A 301 -19.98 -6.83 -16.60
CA LEU A 301 -19.36 -7.88 -15.79
C LEU A 301 -20.47 -8.80 -15.27
N ASN A 302 -20.36 -10.10 -15.54
CA ASN A 302 -21.36 -11.11 -15.14
C ASN A 302 -22.81 -10.75 -15.56
N GLY A 303 -22.96 -10.16 -16.76
CA GLY A 303 -24.26 -9.72 -17.28
C GLY A 303 -24.76 -8.37 -16.77
N THR A 304 -24.13 -7.80 -15.74
CA THR A 304 -24.48 -6.48 -15.20
C THR A 304 -23.80 -5.38 -16.02
N LYS A 305 -24.58 -4.38 -16.46
CA LYS A 305 -24.06 -3.20 -17.15
C LYS A 305 -23.26 -2.35 -16.18
N LEU A 306 -22.08 -1.89 -16.61
CA LEU A 306 -21.18 -1.03 -15.88
C LEU A 306 -21.03 0.30 -16.61
N LEU A 307 -20.97 1.38 -15.85
CA LEU A 307 -20.72 2.73 -16.38
C LEU A 307 -19.29 2.86 -16.89
N GLY A 308 -19.10 3.69 -17.91
CA GLY A 308 -17.79 4.19 -18.29
C GLY A 308 -17.28 5.23 -17.27
N TYR A 309 -15.97 5.45 -17.25
CA TYR A 309 -15.33 6.34 -16.28
C TYR A 309 -15.93 7.75 -16.28
N ARG A 310 -16.12 8.33 -17.46
CA ARG A 310 -16.71 9.68 -17.65
C ARG A 310 -18.19 9.75 -17.29
N GLU A 311 -18.83 8.61 -17.03
CA GLU A 311 -20.21 8.50 -16.59
C GLU A 311 -20.33 8.31 -15.08
N GLU A 312 -19.24 7.97 -14.40
CA GLU A 312 -19.21 7.79 -12.94
C GLU A 312 -19.53 9.11 -12.21
N PRO A 313 -20.11 9.05 -11.00
CA PRO A 313 -20.41 10.24 -10.21
C PRO A 313 -19.17 11.07 -9.92
N ASN A 314 -19.31 12.40 -10.04
CA ASN A 314 -18.27 13.38 -9.74
C ASN A 314 -16.99 13.27 -10.61
N VAL A 315 -17.08 12.66 -11.78
CA VAL A 315 -16.01 12.64 -12.80
C VAL A 315 -16.31 13.68 -13.88
N ASN A 316 -15.28 14.37 -14.35
CA ASN A 316 -15.41 15.29 -15.47
C ASN A 316 -15.77 14.52 -16.75
N LYS A 317 -16.80 14.97 -17.48
CA LYS A 317 -17.24 14.35 -18.74
C LYS A 317 -16.16 14.31 -19.84
N GLN A 318 -15.16 15.16 -19.75
CA GLN A 318 -14.02 15.24 -20.67
C GLN A 318 -12.71 14.81 -20.00
N SER A 319 -12.78 14.07 -18.91
CA SER A 319 -11.59 13.59 -18.19
C SER A 319 -10.69 12.76 -19.09
N THR A 320 -9.40 13.04 -19.03
CA THR A 320 -8.34 12.23 -19.66
C THR A 320 -7.54 11.41 -18.65
N THR A 321 -8.03 11.34 -17.41
CA THR A 321 -7.40 10.61 -16.32
C THR A 321 -7.40 9.12 -16.62
N GLU A 322 -6.25 8.51 -16.49
CA GLU A 322 -6.06 7.10 -16.71
C GLU A 322 -6.62 6.27 -15.54
N THR A 323 -7.33 5.19 -15.88
CA THR A 323 -7.85 4.21 -14.93
C THR A 323 -7.14 2.87 -15.02
N PHE A 324 -6.25 2.76 -16.01
CA PHE A 324 -5.30 1.67 -16.18
C PHE A 324 -3.95 2.24 -16.61
N VAL A 325 -2.90 1.69 -16.03
CA VAL A 325 -1.51 2.03 -16.36
C VAL A 325 -0.69 0.76 -16.46
N ALA A 326 0.17 0.68 -17.46
CA ALA A 326 1.23 -0.31 -17.52
C ALA A 326 2.57 0.36 -17.83
N LEU A 327 3.61 -0.10 -17.14
CA LEU A 327 4.97 0.40 -17.26
C LEU A 327 5.96 -0.76 -17.36
N LYS A 328 6.97 -0.61 -18.20
CA LYS A 328 8.17 -1.44 -18.25
C LYS A 328 9.35 -0.63 -17.77
N LEU A 329 9.96 -1.06 -16.68
CA LEU A 329 11.03 -0.36 -15.98
C LEU A 329 12.32 -1.18 -16.01
N TYR A 330 13.46 -0.50 -15.85
CA TYR A 330 14.76 -1.12 -15.68
C TYR A 330 15.50 -0.53 -14.49
N ILE A 331 16.26 -1.40 -13.80
CA ILE A 331 17.12 -1.03 -12.69
C ILE A 331 18.56 -1.23 -13.12
N ASP A 332 19.31 -0.14 -13.28
CA ASP A 332 20.70 -0.14 -13.77
C ASP A 332 21.68 -0.36 -12.63
N ASN A 333 21.72 -1.61 -12.15
CA ASN A 333 22.72 -2.08 -11.20
C ASN A 333 23.22 -3.48 -11.59
N TRP A 334 24.25 -4.00 -10.90
CA TRP A 334 24.83 -5.30 -11.19
C TRP A 334 23.87 -6.47 -11.09
N ARG A 335 22.89 -6.39 -10.18
CA ARG A 335 21.90 -7.44 -9.94
C ARG A 335 20.86 -7.51 -11.04
N TRP A 336 20.37 -6.36 -11.53
CA TRP A 336 19.16 -6.25 -12.33
C TRP A 336 19.39 -5.75 -13.77
N ALA A 337 20.63 -5.43 -14.15
CA ALA A 337 20.89 -4.91 -15.49
C ALA A 337 20.25 -5.80 -16.56
N HIS A 338 19.42 -5.19 -17.45
CA HIS A 338 18.67 -5.83 -18.54
C HIS A 338 17.49 -6.73 -18.11
N VAL A 339 17.15 -6.83 -16.83
CA VAL A 339 15.93 -7.49 -16.38
C VAL A 339 14.78 -6.48 -16.40
N PRO A 340 13.74 -6.68 -17.20
CA PRO A 340 12.56 -5.80 -17.18
C PRO A 340 11.69 -6.08 -15.97
N PHE A 341 11.16 -5.01 -15.38
CA PHE A 341 10.11 -5.03 -14.38
C PHE A 341 8.85 -4.49 -15.03
N TYR A 342 7.81 -5.30 -15.12
CA TYR A 342 6.51 -4.92 -15.62
C TYR A 342 5.60 -4.59 -14.44
N ILE A 343 5.05 -3.38 -14.44
CA ILE A 343 4.11 -2.93 -13.41
C ILE A 343 2.82 -2.54 -14.08
N TYR A 344 1.70 -3.11 -13.67
CA TYR A 344 0.40 -2.65 -14.17
C TYR A 344 -0.69 -2.68 -13.12
N THR A 345 -1.61 -1.76 -13.26
CA THR A 345 -2.75 -1.60 -12.37
C THR A 345 -3.94 -1.02 -13.13
N GLY A 346 -5.15 -1.39 -12.72
CA GLY A 346 -6.35 -0.83 -13.32
C GLY A 346 -7.63 -1.15 -12.57
N LYS A 347 -8.65 -0.33 -12.82
CA LYS A 347 -10.01 -0.46 -12.28
C LYS A 347 -10.98 -1.03 -13.30
N ARG A 348 -12.14 -1.53 -12.84
CA ARG A 348 -13.20 -2.09 -13.68
C ARG A 348 -12.68 -3.21 -14.62
N LEU A 349 -11.70 -3.97 -14.18
CA LEU A 349 -11.25 -5.17 -14.88
C LEU A 349 -12.09 -6.39 -14.49
N SER A 350 -11.92 -7.50 -15.20
CA SER A 350 -12.71 -8.74 -15.00
C SER A 350 -12.46 -9.41 -13.66
N GLU A 351 -11.29 -9.20 -13.08
CA GLU A 351 -10.90 -9.82 -11.80
C GLU A 351 -10.16 -8.85 -10.87
N LYS A 352 -10.34 -9.08 -9.56
CA LYS A 352 -9.55 -8.43 -8.53
C LYS A 352 -8.36 -9.31 -8.21
N ARG A 353 -7.13 -8.83 -8.50
CA ARG A 353 -5.90 -9.58 -8.29
C ARG A 353 -4.74 -8.65 -7.99
N SER A 354 -4.01 -8.95 -6.93
CA SER A 354 -2.73 -8.29 -6.67
C SER A 354 -1.69 -9.38 -6.46
N GLU A 355 -0.67 -9.39 -7.30
CA GLU A 355 0.35 -10.44 -7.27
C GLU A 355 1.69 -9.95 -7.80
N ILE A 356 2.71 -10.69 -7.45
CA ILE A 356 4.07 -10.55 -7.94
C ILE A 356 4.46 -11.88 -8.57
N ILE A 357 4.93 -11.86 -9.81
CA ILE A 357 5.40 -13.05 -10.50
C ILE A 357 6.88 -12.85 -10.86
N ILE A 358 7.72 -13.72 -10.32
CA ILE A 358 9.14 -13.81 -10.68
C ILE A 358 9.27 -14.92 -11.71
N HIS A 359 9.66 -14.55 -12.92
CA HIS A 359 9.89 -15.46 -14.02
C HIS A 359 11.35 -15.81 -14.11
N PHE A 360 11.66 -17.09 -13.93
CA PHE A 360 13.05 -17.56 -14.07
C PHE A 360 13.36 -17.84 -15.52
N ARG A 361 14.61 -17.65 -15.92
CA ARG A 361 15.08 -17.95 -17.27
C ARG A 361 14.83 -19.40 -17.63
N SER A 362 14.48 -19.65 -18.89
CA SER A 362 14.35 -21.00 -19.42
C SER A 362 15.72 -21.72 -19.42
N THR A 363 15.67 -23.05 -19.44
CA THR A 363 16.87 -23.86 -19.61
C THR A 363 17.49 -23.58 -20.98
N PRO A 364 18.82 -23.58 -21.10
CA PRO A 364 19.52 -23.30 -22.37
C PRO A 364 19.16 -24.27 -23.51
N GLN A 365 18.68 -25.47 -23.14
CA GLN A 365 18.34 -26.51 -24.09
C GLN A 365 17.09 -27.26 -23.62
N ALA A 366 16.12 -27.46 -24.50
CA ALA A 366 14.95 -28.34 -24.27
C ALA A 366 15.40 -29.78 -24.54
N LEU A 367 15.46 -30.59 -23.48
CA LEU A 367 15.87 -31.99 -23.54
C LEU A 367 14.72 -32.96 -23.58
N PHE A 368 13.53 -32.53 -23.09
CA PHE A 368 12.40 -33.42 -22.88
C PHE A 368 11.17 -32.99 -23.69
N PRO A 369 10.39 -33.97 -24.22
CA PRO A 369 9.10 -33.67 -24.83
C PRO A 369 8.19 -32.95 -23.82
N GLY A 370 7.40 -31.96 -24.28
CA GLY A 370 6.54 -31.15 -23.43
C GLY A 370 7.25 -30.17 -22.52
N GLN A 371 8.60 -30.13 -22.54
CA GLN A 371 9.35 -29.08 -21.84
C GLN A 371 8.97 -27.72 -22.43
N CYS A 372 8.60 -26.79 -21.60
CA CYS A 372 8.34 -25.43 -22.06
C CYS A 372 9.59 -24.87 -22.76
N CYS A 373 9.43 -24.53 -24.03
CA CYS A 373 10.44 -23.83 -24.84
C CYS A 373 9.95 -22.43 -25.06
N GLY A 374 9.92 -21.61 -24.05
CA GLY A 374 9.45 -20.24 -24.09
C GLY A 374 9.41 -19.68 -22.69
N ASP A 375 9.02 -18.44 -22.61
CA ASP A 375 9.12 -17.64 -21.41
C ASP A 375 8.55 -18.34 -20.18
N SER A 376 9.45 -18.62 -19.26
CA SER A 376 9.23 -18.96 -17.84
C SER A 376 8.40 -20.19 -17.52
N CYS A 377 8.97 -21.36 -17.73
CA CYS A 377 8.43 -22.60 -17.16
C CYS A 377 8.51 -22.62 -15.63
N ASN A 378 9.49 -21.95 -15.06
CA ASN A 378 9.65 -21.82 -13.61
C ASN A 378 9.23 -20.44 -13.16
N GLN A 379 8.25 -20.38 -12.26
CA GLN A 379 7.70 -19.13 -11.73
C GLN A 379 7.55 -19.22 -10.21
N LEU A 380 7.93 -18.15 -9.54
CA LEU A 380 7.54 -17.92 -8.15
C LEU A 380 6.46 -16.84 -8.13
N ILE A 381 5.26 -17.20 -7.70
CA ILE A 381 4.09 -16.33 -7.66
C ILE A 381 3.78 -16.00 -6.21
N ILE A 382 3.74 -14.73 -5.86
CA ILE A 382 3.37 -14.22 -4.54
C ILE A 382 2.05 -13.48 -4.70
N THR A 383 0.95 -14.08 -4.24
CA THR A 383 -0.38 -13.48 -4.31
C THR A 383 -0.65 -12.67 -3.06
N LEU A 384 -0.94 -11.37 -3.25
CA LEU A 384 -1.23 -10.42 -2.18
C LEU A 384 -2.73 -10.29 -1.91
N GLN A 385 -3.56 -10.58 -2.93
CA GLN A 385 -5.04 -10.58 -2.90
C GLN A 385 -5.58 -11.38 -4.08
N PRO A 386 -6.77 -12.04 -3.94
CA PRO A 386 -7.62 -12.08 -2.73
C PRO A 386 -7.11 -13.04 -1.66
N ASP A 387 -6.50 -14.16 -2.04
CA ASP A 387 -6.04 -15.21 -1.13
C ASP A 387 -4.52 -15.20 -1.06
N GLU A 388 -3.99 -14.68 0.07
CA GLU A 388 -2.56 -14.57 0.29
C GLU A 388 -1.88 -15.94 0.21
N SER A 389 -0.93 -16.06 -0.75
CA SER A 389 -0.28 -17.35 -1.02
C SER A 389 1.08 -17.17 -1.69
N ILE A 390 1.90 -18.21 -1.59
CA ILE A 390 3.14 -18.36 -2.36
C ILE A 390 3.03 -19.65 -3.15
N ARG A 391 3.29 -19.57 -4.46
CA ARG A 391 3.23 -20.69 -5.38
C ARG A 391 4.54 -20.79 -6.16
N LEU A 392 5.12 -21.99 -6.20
CA LEU A 392 6.26 -22.32 -7.07
C LEU A 392 5.79 -23.23 -8.19
N ARG A 393 5.90 -22.78 -9.43
CA ARG A 393 5.64 -23.58 -10.63
C ARG A 393 6.94 -24.15 -11.19
N PHE A 394 6.92 -25.43 -11.55
CA PHE A 394 8.08 -26.11 -12.15
C PHE A 394 7.64 -27.36 -12.92
N GLY A 395 8.54 -27.88 -13.78
CA GLY A 395 8.26 -29.08 -14.55
C GLY A 395 8.57 -30.37 -13.79
N LEU A 396 7.65 -31.35 -13.85
CA LEU A 396 7.89 -32.73 -13.41
C LEU A 396 7.64 -33.68 -14.55
N LYS A 397 8.29 -34.87 -14.50
CA LYS A 397 8.00 -35.95 -15.43
C LYS A 397 6.56 -36.45 -15.20
N GLN A 398 5.78 -36.51 -16.26
CA GLN A 398 4.44 -37.10 -16.20
C GLN A 398 4.52 -38.59 -15.90
N PRO A 399 3.83 -39.13 -14.86
CA PRO A 399 3.80 -40.54 -14.57
C PRO A 399 3.27 -41.36 -15.75
N GLY A 400 3.92 -42.49 -16.07
CA GLY A 400 3.48 -43.39 -17.14
C GLY A 400 3.93 -43.03 -18.55
N THR A 401 4.59 -41.87 -18.76
CA THR A 401 5.09 -41.44 -20.08
C THR A 401 6.60 -41.58 -20.22
N ASN A 402 7.11 -41.45 -21.48
CA ASN A 402 8.53 -41.46 -21.81
C ASN A 402 9.14 -40.05 -21.64
N PHE A 403 9.38 -39.64 -20.38
CA PHE A 403 10.02 -38.34 -20.06
C PHE A 403 9.27 -37.09 -20.54
N GLU A 404 7.96 -37.20 -20.74
CA GLU A 404 7.15 -36.00 -20.97
C GLU A 404 7.11 -35.14 -19.70
N VAL A 405 7.24 -33.82 -19.87
CA VAL A 405 7.24 -32.84 -18.78
C VAL A 405 5.83 -32.26 -18.65
N GLN A 406 5.33 -32.28 -17.44
CA GLN A 406 4.08 -31.63 -17.04
C GLN A 406 4.39 -30.51 -16.04
N GLN A 407 3.76 -29.33 -16.23
CA GLN A 407 3.82 -28.24 -15.25
C GLN A 407 2.99 -28.59 -14.02
N VAL A 408 3.63 -28.40 -12.85
CA VAL A 408 2.98 -28.59 -11.54
C VAL A 408 3.24 -27.38 -10.66
N SER A 409 2.47 -27.24 -9.57
CA SER A 409 2.71 -26.20 -8.57
C SER A 409 2.83 -26.77 -7.16
N MET A 410 3.68 -26.13 -6.37
CA MET A 410 3.70 -26.25 -4.91
C MET A 410 3.09 -24.99 -4.34
N ASP A 411 1.96 -25.11 -3.66
CA ASP A 411 1.18 -24.00 -3.15
C ASP A 411 1.26 -23.95 -1.63
N PHE A 412 1.51 -22.75 -1.11
CA PHE A 412 1.41 -22.43 0.29
C PHE A 412 0.41 -21.31 0.50
N PHE A 413 -0.60 -21.52 1.33
CA PHE A 413 -1.63 -20.53 1.67
C PHE A 413 -1.46 -20.05 3.09
N TYR A 414 -1.43 -18.75 3.32
CA TYR A 414 -1.28 -18.15 4.66
C TYR A 414 -2.43 -18.54 5.60
N ASN A 415 -3.64 -18.69 5.06
CA ASN A 415 -4.81 -19.15 5.84
C ASN A 415 -4.59 -20.53 6.50
N SER A 416 -3.63 -21.35 6.02
CA SER A 416 -3.29 -22.65 6.64
C SER A 416 -2.46 -22.50 7.91
N LEU A 417 -1.77 -21.39 8.12
CA LEU A 417 -0.95 -21.14 9.30
C LEU A 417 -1.73 -20.56 10.47
N ILE A 418 -2.79 -19.85 10.19
CA ILE A 418 -3.52 -19.07 11.20
C ILE A 418 -4.98 -19.53 11.19
N PRO A 419 -5.46 -20.17 12.27
CA PRO A 419 -6.86 -20.61 12.37
C PRO A 419 -7.88 -19.47 12.30
N ASN A 420 -7.44 -18.26 12.68
CA ASN A 420 -8.20 -17.03 12.64
C ASN A 420 -7.75 -16.13 11.48
N LYS A 421 -8.59 -15.16 11.11
CA LYS A 421 -8.32 -14.20 10.07
C LYS A 421 -6.94 -13.52 10.23
N LEU A 422 -6.20 -13.35 9.12
CA LEU A 422 -4.99 -12.54 9.08
C LEU A 422 -5.23 -11.13 9.61
N PRO A 423 -4.27 -10.54 10.34
CA PRO A 423 -4.37 -9.15 10.79
C PRO A 423 -4.61 -8.21 9.61
N ASP A 424 -5.45 -7.19 9.82
CA ASP A 424 -5.58 -6.10 8.84
C ASP A 424 -4.26 -5.30 8.79
N ALA A 425 -3.89 -4.79 7.63
CA ALA A 425 -2.69 -3.99 7.46
C ALA A 425 -2.63 -2.79 8.44
N TYR A 426 -3.77 -2.18 8.76
CA TYR A 426 -3.84 -1.08 9.73
C TYR A 426 -3.51 -1.53 11.16
N GLU A 427 -3.86 -2.75 11.57
CA GLU A 427 -3.48 -3.28 12.88
C GLU A 427 -1.95 -3.30 13.02
N ARG A 428 -1.27 -3.80 11.99
CA ARG A 428 0.19 -3.86 11.97
C ARG A 428 0.82 -2.48 11.96
N LEU A 429 0.39 -1.61 11.06
CA LEU A 429 0.94 -0.27 10.93
C LEU A 429 0.75 0.56 12.20
N LEU A 430 -0.46 0.59 12.78
CA LEU A 430 -0.70 1.31 14.04
C LEU A 430 0.21 0.82 15.16
N LEU A 431 0.36 -0.49 15.31
CA LEU A 431 1.21 -1.09 16.33
C LEU A 431 2.68 -0.72 16.15
N ASP A 432 3.18 -0.72 14.92
CA ASP A 432 4.58 -0.37 14.61
C ASP A 432 4.84 1.13 14.87
N ALA A 433 3.94 2.03 14.50
CA ALA A 433 4.06 3.45 14.84
C ALA A 433 4.07 3.69 16.36
N MET A 434 3.21 2.98 17.10
CA MET A 434 3.20 3.03 18.57
C MET A 434 4.53 2.56 19.19
N ARG A 435 5.21 1.59 18.54
CA ARG A 435 6.52 1.07 18.97
C ARG A 435 7.69 1.93 18.52
N GLY A 436 7.49 2.82 17.57
CA GLY A 436 8.56 3.58 16.94
C GLY A 436 9.28 2.84 15.82
N ASP A 437 8.67 1.78 15.29
CA ASP A 437 9.21 1.04 14.15
C ASP A 437 8.65 1.60 12.84
N ALA A 438 9.53 2.18 12.04
CA ALA A 438 9.16 2.79 10.76
C ALA A 438 9.51 1.90 9.55
N LEU A 439 9.77 0.60 9.74
CA LEU A 439 10.18 -0.34 8.68
C LEU A 439 9.17 -0.40 7.53
N LEU A 440 7.88 -0.45 7.85
CA LEU A 440 6.78 -0.58 6.89
C LEU A 440 6.21 0.77 6.42
N TYR A 441 6.96 1.85 6.63
CA TYR A 441 6.57 3.20 6.24
C TYR A 441 7.55 3.79 5.24
N SER A 442 7.00 4.47 4.24
CA SER A 442 7.82 5.07 3.20
C SER A 442 8.66 6.23 3.72
N ARG A 443 9.95 6.21 3.43
CA ARG A 443 10.88 7.29 3.78
C ARG A 443 10.83 8.40 2.72
N SER A 444 11.02 9.65 3.14
CA SER A 444 10.92 10.82 2.25
C SER A 444 11.79 10.73 1.01
N ASP A 445 13.06 10.30 1.15
CA ASP A 445 13.98 10.20 0.01
C ASP A 445 13.53 9.18 -1.04
N ALA A 446 12.99 8.03 -0.62
CA ALA A 446 12.44 7.02 -1.54
C ALA A 446 11.22 7.55 -2.29
N LEU A 447 10.33 8.28 -1.60
CA LEU A 447 9.16 8.91 -2.21
C LEU A 447 9.54 10.05 -3.18
N GLU A 448 10.50 10.90 -2.80
CA GLU A 448 11.01 11.95 -3.69
C GLU A 448 11.63 11.35 -4.96
N LEU A 449 12.45 10.31 -4.83
CA LEU A 449 13.02 9.62 -5.98
C LEU A 449 11.97 8.95 -6.88
N SER A 450 10.91 8.39 -6.28
CA SER A 450 9.77 7.84 -7.02
C SER A 450 9.03 8.92 -7.82
N TRP A 451 8.77 10.09 -7.22
CA TRP A 451 8.18 11.24 -7.92
C TRP A 451 9.09 11.74 -9.05
N HIS A 452 10.37 11.91 -8.75
CA HIS A 452 11.36 12.35 -9.74
C HIS A 452 11.42 11.43 -10.95
N TYR A 453 11.36 10.11 -10.72
CA TYR A 453 11.35 9.12 -11.78
C TYR A 453 10.11 9.21 -12.68
N LEU A 454 8.93 9.44 -12.10
CA LEU A 454 7.66 9.50 -12.83
C LEU A 454 7.33 10.90 -13.38
N ALA A 455 7.99 11.96 -12.94
CA ALA A 455 7.70 13.33 -13.37
C ALA A 455 7.73 13.50 -14.91
N PRO A 456 8.72 12.98 -15.66
CA PRO A 456 8.73 13.12 -17.13
C PRO A 456 7.51 12.45 -17.80
N LEU A 457 7.05 11.32 -17.25
CA LEU A 457 5.86 10.61 -17.74
C LEU A 457 4.58 11.39 -17.47
N ILE A 458 4.45 11.93 -16.26
CA ILE A 458 3.32 12.76 -15.85
C ILE A 458 3.22 13.98 -16.75
N ASP A 459 4.32 14.71 -16.91
CA ASP A 459 4.42 15.90 -17.77
C ASP A 459 4.06 15.61 -19.22
N HIS A 460 4.48 14.44 -19.72
CA HIS A 460 4.17 14.01 -21.08
C HIS A 460 2.68 13.75 -21.27
N TRP A 461 2.06 12.97 -20.38
CA TRP A 461 0.65 12.64 -20.45
C TRP A 461 -0.28 13.84 -20.23
N GLU A 462 0.12 14.81 -19.40
CA GLU A 462 -0.64 16.05 -19.22
C GLU A 462 -0.63 16.94 -20.46
N LYS A 463 0.46 16.93 -21.24
CA LYS A 463 0.57 17.67 -22.50
C LYS A 463 -0.23 17.02 -23.63
N GLU A 464 -0.21 15.71 -23.74
CA GLU A 464 -0.88 14.95 -24.79
C GLU A 464 -2.41 14.91 -24.63
N LYS A 465 -2.94 15.16 -23.44
CA LYS A 465 -4.38 15.09 -23.13
C LYS A 465 -5.01 13.74 -23.57
N GLU A 466 -5.89 13.74 -24.58
CA GLU A 466 -6.56 12.55 -25.11
C GLU A 466 -5.69 11.73 -26.09
N GLU A 467 -4.64 12.32 -26.61
CA GLU A 467 -3.74 11.65 -27.54
C GLU A 467 -3.07 10.46 -26.84
N ASN A 468 -3.09 9.30 -27.48
CA ASN A 468 -2.59 8.03 -26.91
C ASN A 468 -3.34 7.51 -25.64
N LEU A 469 -4.54 8.01 -25.35
CA LEU A 469 -5.40 7.40 -24.33
C LEU A 469 -6.21 6.25 -24.93
N VAL A 470 -5.88 5.03 -24.52
CA VAL A 470 -6.58 3.81 -24.94
C VAL A 470 -7.88 3.64 -24.14
N PHE A 471 -8.91 3.06 -24.75
CA PHE A 471 -10.16 2.75 -24.04
C PHE A 471 -10.37 1.23 -23.96
N TYR A 472 -10.77 0.74 -22.78
CA TYR A 472 -11.13 -0.65 -22.55
C TYR A 472 -12.54 -0.77 -21.96
N PRO A 473 -13.34 -1.80 -22.34
CA PRO A 473 -14.67 -1.99 -21.78
C PRO A 473 -14.60 -2.34 -20.28
N ALA A 474 -15.41 -1.70 -19.45
CA ALA A 474 -15.56 -2.09 -18.04
C ALA A 474 -15.95 -3.56 -17.91
N GLY A 475 -15.26 -4.31 -17.06
CA GLY A 475 -15.44 -5.76 -16.88
C GLY A 475 -14.65 -6.62 -17.88
N SER A 476 -13.84 -6.02 -18.76
CA SER A 476 -12.95 -6.77 -19.66
C SER A 476 -11.69 -7.27 -18.94
N PRO A 477 -10.97 -8.22 -19.50
CA PRO A 477 -9.61 -8.52 -19.14
C PRO A 477 -8.69 -7.29 -19.33
N ILE A 478 -7.42 -7.45 -18.97
CA ILE A 478 -6.38 -6.44 -19.20
C ILE A 478 -6.37 -6.01 -20.67
N PRO A 479 -6.25 -4.70 -20.98
CA PRO A 479 -6.20 -4.20 -22.35
C PRO A 479 -5.15 -4.93 -23.19
N ARG A 480 -5.51 -5.35 -24.41
CA ARG A 480 -4.61 -6.11 -25.28
C ARG A 480 -3.39 -5.30 -25.72
N GLU A 481 -3.52 -4.00 -25.75
CA GLU A 481 -2.47 -3.03 -26.09
C GLU A 481 -1.24 -3.14 -25.16
N ILE A 482 -1.39 -3.74 -23.99
CA ILE A 482 -0.26 -4.03 -23.08
C ILE A 482 0.80 -4.93 -23.74
N THR A 483 0.41 -5.74 -24.77
CA THR A 483 1.35 -6.59 -25.50
C THR A 483 2.48 -5.83 -26.17
N HIS A 484 2.29 -4.54 -26.49
CA HIS A 484 3.34 -3.69 -27.07
C HIS A 484 4.46 -3.40 -26.07
N ILE A 485 4.17 -3.42 -24.77
CA ILE A 485 5.15 -3.17 -23.71
C ILE A 485 5.96 -4.44 -23.43
N TYR A 486 5.32 -5.60 -23.52
CA TYR A 486 5.98 -6.88 -23.28
C TYR A 486 6.89 -7.26 -24.45
N SER A 487 8.13 -7.61 -24.14
CA SER A 487 9.09 -8.08 -25.15
C SER A 487 8.74 -9.49 -25.68
N HIS A 488 7.78 -10.18 -25.07
CA HIS A 488 7.41 -11.56 -25.35
C HIS A 488 5.90 -11.75 -25.42
N PRO A 489 5.34 -12.34 -26.49
CA PRO A 489 3.90 -12.43 -26.73
C PRO A 489 3.13 -13.39 -25.81
N TYR A 490 3.79 -14.15 -24.94
CA TYR A 490 3.18 -15.23 -24.17
C TYR A 490 2.68 -14.87 -22.75
N VAL A 491 2.83 -13.65 -22.30
CA VAL A 491 2.52 -13.25 -20.91
C VAL A 491 1.01 -13.19 -20.63
N LEU A 492 0.16 -13.01 -21.65
CA LEU A 492 -1.30 -12.88 -21.48
C LEU A 492 -2.07 -14.20 -21.56
N GLU A 493 -1.44 -15.30 -21.98
CA GLU A 493 -2.08 -16.61 -22.17
C GLU A 493 -1.35 -17.72 -21.39
N ALA A 494 -1.09 -17.55 -20.10
CA ALA A 494 -0.82 -18.71 -19.28
C ALA A 494 -2.15 -19.50 -19.16
N PRO A 495 -2.27 -20.71 -19.75
CA PRO A 495 -3.47 -21.49 -19.54
C PRO A 495 -3.59 -21.75 -18.04
N VAL A 496 -4.70 -21.31 -17.46
CA VAL A 496 -5.14 -21.80 -16.16
C VAL A 496 -5.26 -23.31 -16.34
N CYS A 497 -4.27 -24.06 -15.87
CA CYS A 497 -4.44 -25.50 -15.74
C CYS A 497 -5.54 -25.70 -14.69
N THR A 498 -6.78 -25.77 -15.14
CA THR A 498 -7.86 -26.29 -14.30
C THR A 498 -7.43 -27.70 -13.91
N PRO A 499 -7.46 -28.07 -12.63
CA PRO A 499 -7.33 -29.47 -12.27
C PRO A 499 -8.48 -30.19 -12.97
N ASN A 500 -8.15 -31.16 -13.78
CA ASN A 500 -9.15 -32.11 -14.29
C ASN A 500 -9.81 -32.78 -13.09
N PRO A 501 -11.15 -32.98 -13.14
CA PRO A 501 -11.94 -33.51 -12.04
C PRO A 501 -11.49 -34.89 -11.58
#